data_f07e9b0f5c1c62bee56cd3f44dbb60c0
#
_entry.id   f07e9b0f5c1c62bee56cd3f44dbb60c0
#
_cell.length_a   1.000
_cell.length_b   1.000
_cell.length_c   1.000
_cell.angle_alpha   90.00
_cell.angle_beta   90.00
_cell.angle_gamma   90.00
#
_symmetry.space_group_name_H-M   'P 1'
#
loop_
_entity.id
_entity.type
_entity.pdbx_description
1 polymer ?
#
loop_
_entity_poly.entity_id
_entity_poly.type
_entity_poly.pdbx_seq_one_letter_code
_entity_poly.pdbx_strand_id
1 'polypeptide(L)'
;MNDKIHLIMPMGGAGSRFFKNGFVMPKPLIKINDRPFFYWATKSISKYVDVKDIIFVVLHDHIEEYNIDVEIKKYFPDSKIVVIPKVLNGAVLTCLEGVKEIQDDRPIIFNDCDHAFLCSEFYNFCTKANFDDIDGALLSFLSNDPKYSFLKLDENNNVCETVEKKAISDKAICGAYYFKNKDIFVNNANEYLKTCNYSEYFVSGVYNNMIKNNLTIKNFVVDIHLPFGTPDEYEVAKDSDLFKELL
;
A
#
# COMPACT_ATOMS: atom_id res chain seq x y z
N MET A 1 19.41 10.46 14.23
CA MET A 1 19.08 10.82 12.83
C MET A 1 17.58 10.57 12.68
N ASN A 2 16.80 11.52 12.16
CA ASN A 2 15.39 11.25 11.89
C ASN A 2 15.33 10.26 10.74
N ASP A 3 14.98 9.02 11.05
CA ASP A 3 14.90 7.93 10.08
C ASP A 3 13.57 8.04 9.34
N LYS A 4 13.54 9.00 8.39
CA LYS A 4 12.41 9.19 7.50
C LYS A 4 12.30 8.01 6.55
N ILE A 5 11.07 7.64 6.22
CA ILE A 5 10.77 6.57 5.26
C ILE A 5 10.32 7.15 3.91
N HIS A 6 10.42 6.35 2.86
CA HIS A 6 9.80 6.64 1.57
C HIS A 6 8.40 6.04 1.51
N LEU A 7 7.41 6.83 1.12
CA LEU A 7 6.05 6.38 0.90
C LEU A 7 5.76 6.33 -0.60
N ILE A 8 5.43 5.16 -1.12
CA ILE A 8 5.09 4.94 -2.53
C ILE A 8 3.62 4.53 -2.62
N MET A 9 2.87 5.25 -3.45
CA MET A 9 1.46 5.01 -3.73
C MET A 9 1.29 4.42 -5.14
N PRO A 10 1.12 3.08 -5.28
CA PRO A 10 0.93 2.45 -6.59
C PRO A 10 -0.51 2.69 -7.08
N MET A 11 -0.71 3.64 -7.98
CA MET A 11 -2.02 4.05 -8.50
C MET A 11 -2.21 3.72 -10.00
N GLY A 12 -1.48 2.72 -10.50
CA GLY A 12 -1.51 2.30 -11.91
C GLY A 12 -2.59 1.28 -12.27
N GLY A 13 -3.59 1.07 -11.42
CA GLY A 13 -4.68 0.12 -11.65
C GLY A 13 -5.82 0.69 -12.50
N ALA A 14 -6.52 -0.19 -13.24
CA ALA A 14 -7.63 0.21 -14.12
C ALA A 14 -8.89 0.71 -13.41
N GLY A 15 -9.09 0.46 -12.12
CA GLY A 15 -10.28 0.88 -11.39
C GLY A 15 -11.61 0.32 -11.90
N SER A 16 -11.59 -0.81 -12.62
CA SER A 16 -12.68 -1.35 -13.43
C SER A 16 -14.01 -1.59 -12.67
N ARG A 17 -13.94 -1.87 -11.36
CA ARG A 17 -15.15 -2.06 -10.52
C ARG A 17 -15.96 -0.78 -10.42
N PHE A 18 -15.31 0.37 -10.21
CA PHE A 18 -15.97 1.67 -10.13
C PHE A 18 -16.55 2.08 -11.48
N PHE A 19 -15.80 1.95 -12.57
CA PHE A 19 -16.31 2.26 -13.92
C PHE A 19 -17.55 1.42 -14.26
N LYS A 20 -17.58 0.13 -13.93
CA LYS A 20 -18.74 -0.76 -14.15
C LYS A 20 -19.98 -0.32 -13.34
N ASN A 21 -19.80 0.43 -12.26
CA ASN A 21 -20.86 0.96 -11.41
C ASN A 21 -21.16 2.45 -11.70
N GLY A 22 -20.76 2.96 -12.86
CA GLY A 22 -21.13 4.30 -13.33
C GLY A 22 -20.25 5.45 -12.83
N PHE A 23 -19.15 5.16 -12.12
CA PHE A 23 -18.19 6.20 -11.78
C PHE A 23 -17.39 6.60 -13.01
N VAL A 24 -17.28 7.89 -13.24
CA VAL A 24 -16.57 8.45 -14.41
C VAL A 24 -15.11 8.83 -14.12
N MET A 25 -14.75 8.91 -12.83
CA MET A 25 -13.41 9.24 -12.41
C MET A 25 -12.59 7.98 -12.13
N PRO A 26 -11.27 7.98 -12.41
CA PRO A 26 -10.39 6.88 -12.00
C PRO A 26 -10.38 6.75 -10.48
N LYS A 27 -10.28 5.51 -10.00
CA LYS A 27 -10.39 5.17 -8.57
C LYS A 27 -9.61 6.11 -7.64
N PRO A 28 -8.34 6.47 -7.87
CA PRO A 28 -7.61 7.35 -6.96
C PRO A 28 -8.23 8.75 -6.79
N LEU A 29 -8.98 9.22 -7.78
CA LEU A 29 -9.60 10.55 -7.80
C LEU A 29 -11.05 10.59 -7.27
N ILE A 30 -11.66 9.45 -6.98
CA ILE A 30 -12.96 9.37 -6.33
C ILE A 30 -12.85 10.06 -4.97
N LYS A 31 -13.86 10.86 -4.60
CA LYS A 31 -13.80 11.68 -3.38
C LYS A 31 -14.67 11.13 -2.26
N ILE A 32 -14.15 11.25 -1.05
CA ILE A 32 -14.88 11.17 0.21
C ILE A 32 -14.62 12.47 0.97
N ASN A 33 -15.65 13.14 1.45
CA ASN A 33 -15.55 14.42 2.18
C ASN A 33 -14.65 15.44 1.46
N ASP A 34 -14.90 15.64 0.15
CA ASP A 34 -14.20 16.55 -0.75
C ASP A 34 -12.69 16.28 -0.95
N ARG A 35 -12.19 15.16 -0.48
CA ARG A 35 -10.80 14.72 -0.66
C ARG A 35 -10.74 13.44 -1.47
N PRO A 36 -9.77 13.29 -2.42
CA PRO A 36 -9.63 12.08 -3.22
C PRO A 36 -9.16 10.89 -2.38
N PHE A 37 -9.42 9.67 -2.84
CA PHE A 37 -9.01 8.43 -2.18
C PHE A 37 -7.52 8.43 -1.83
N PHE A 38 -6.67 8.81 -2.77
CA PHE A 38 -5.22 8.84 -2.53
C PHE A 38 -4.84 9.77 -1.37
N TYR A 39 -5.60 10.85 -1.13
CA TYR A 39 -5.33 11.76 -0.03
C TYR A 39 -5.48 11.05 1.32
N TRP A 40 -6.59 10.35 1.52
CA TRP A 40 -6.87 9.65 2.77
C TRP A 40 -5.89 8.51 3.03
N ALA A 41 -5.60 7.71 1.99
CA ALA A 41 -4.60 6.64 2.07
C ALA A 41 -3.21 7.19 2.41
N THR A 42 -2.78 8.27 1.78
CA THR A 42 -1.50 8.93 2.07
C THR A 42 -1.46 9.47 3.50
N LYS A 43 -2.56 10.07 3.98
CA LYS A 43 -2.66 10.61 5.34
C LYS A 43 -2.60 9.54 6.42
N SER A 44 -3.06 8.33 6.17
CA SER A 44 -2.94 7.20 7.11
C SER A 44 -1.48 6.92 7.50
N ILE A 45 -0.52 7.27 6.67
CA ILE A 45 0.91 7.17 6.98
C ILE A 45 1.51 8.54 7.33
N SER A 46 1.39 9.51 6.41
CA SER A 46 2.16 10.76 6.47
C SER A 46 1.76 11.70 7.61
N LYS A 47 0.64 11.47 8.27
CA LYS A 47 0.23 12.24 9.46
C LYS A 47 1.00 11.80 10.71
N TYR A 48 1.40 10.55 10.79
CA TYR A 48 1.94 9.92 12.01
C TYR A 48 3.39 9.48 11.88
N VAL A 49 3.90 9.40 10.65
CA VAL A 49 5.24 8.92 10.35
C VAL A 49 5.99 9.99 9.55
N ASP A 50 7.24 10.25 9.92
CA ASP A 50 8.11 11.16 9.17
C ASP A 50 8.45 10.56 7.80
N VAL A 51 7.91 11.16 6.73
CA VAL A 51 8.14 10.74 5.36
C VAL A 51 9.16 11.64 4.69
N LYS A 52 10.17 11.06 4.02
CA LYS A 52 11.17 11.80 3.24
C LYS A 52 10.63 12.18 1.87
N ASP A 53 10.15 11.19 1.13
CA ASP A 53 9.55 11.37 -0.19
C ASP A 53 8.19 10.69 -0.23
N ILE A 54 7.21 11.33 -0.84
CA ILE A 54 5.95 10.73 -1.25
C ILE A 54 6.01 10.57 -2.77
N ILE A 55 5.87 9.34 -3.27
CA ILE A 55 6.01 8.99 -4.68
C ILE A 55 4.67 8.39 -5.14
N PHE A 56 4.02 9.04 -6.09
CA PHE A 56 2.80 8.53 -6.71
C PHE A 56 3.13 7.92 -8.07
N VAL A 57 2.75 6.66 -8.29
CA VAL A 57 2.89 6.01 -9.60
C VAL A 57 1.54 6.02 -10.28
N VAL A 58 1.42 6.75 -11.37
CA VAL A 58 0.14 7.03 -12.06
C VAL A 58 0.17 6.59 -13.51
N LEU A 59 -1.00 6.35 -14.08
CA LEU A 59 -1.15 6.10 -15.52
C LEU A 59 -1.02 7.41 -16.31
N HIS A 60 -0.39 7.34 -17.50
CA HIS A 60 -0.36 8.44 -18.45
C HIS A 60 -1.77 8.97 -18.78
N ASP A 61 -2.70 8.07 -19.05
CA ASP A 61 -4.10 8.43 -19.36
C ASP A 61 -4.78 9.17 -18.19
N HIS A 62 -4.41 8.89 -16.96
CA HIS A 62 -4.94 9.61 -15.78
C HIS A 62 -4.43 11.06 -15.72
N ILE A 63 -3.26 11.36 -16.31
CA ILE A 63 -2.76 12.72 -16.44
C ILE A 63 -3.51 13.43 -17.57
N GLU A 64 -3.52 12.85 -18.77
CA GLU A 64 -4.08 13.47 -19.96
C GLU A 64 -5.59 13.76 -19.86
N GLU A 65 -6.35 12.81 -19.29
CA GLU A 65 -7.81 12.88 -19.25
C GLU A 65 -8.34 13.50 -17.95
N TYR A 66 -7.62 13.38 -16.83
CA TYR A 66 -8.15 13.74 -15.51
C TYR A 66 -7.24 14.68 -14.70
N ASN A 67 -6.07 15.08 -15.21
CA ASN A 67 -5.11 15.97 -14.52
C ASN A 67 -4.77 15.47 -13.10
N ILE A 68 -4.55 14.16 -12.92
CA ILE A 68 -4.28 13.56 -11.60
C ILE A 68 -3.03 14.16 -10.95
N ASP A 69 -2.03 14.53 -11.74
CA ASP A 69 -0.79 15.17 -11.31
C ASP A 69 -1.06 16.55 -10.66
N VAL A 70 -1.93 17.34 -11.26
CA VAL A 70 -2.37 18.64 -10.70
C VAL A 70 -3.11 18.44 -9.38
N GLU A 71 -4.03 17.46 -9.32
CA GLU A 71 -4.78 17.18 -8.09
C GLU A 71 -3.85 16.64 -6.98
N ILE A 72 -2.84 15.79 -7.30
CA ILE A 72 -1.83 15.34 -6.36
C ILE A 72 -1.04 16.51 -5.80
N LYS A 73 -0.52 17.39 -6.66
CA LYS A 73 0.30 18.54 -6.28
C LYS A 73 -0.44 19.57 -5.43
N LYS A 74 -1.73 19.63 -5.53
CA LYS A 74 -2.59 20.47 -4.68
C LYS A 74 -2.51 20.06 -3.20
N TYR A 75 -2.41 18.78 -2.90
CA TYR A 75 -2.36 18.25 -1.53
C TYR A 75 -0.95 17.91 -1.06
N PHE A 76 -0.08 17.50 -1.98
CA PHE A 76 1.29 17.06 -1.73
C PHE A 76 2.25 17.74 -2.74
N PRO A 77 2.52 19.05 -2.58
CA PRO A 77 3.28 19.84 -3.58
C PRO A 77 4.69 19.29 -3.83
N ASP A 78 5.35 18.77 -2.78
CA ASP A 78 6.73 18.25 -2.85
C ASP A 78 6.81 16.78 -3.29
N SER A 79 5.67 16.11 -3.56
CA SER A 79 5.66 14.71 -3.98
C SER A 79 6.30 14.52 -5.35
N LYS A 80 6.83 13.32 -5.60
CA LYS A 80 7.28 12.87 -6.92
C LYS A 80 6.14 12.13 -7.63
N ILE A 81 6.09 12.27 -8.96
CA ILE A 81 5.11 11.57 -9.80
C ILE A 81 5.87 10.75 -10.84
N VAL A 82 5.66 9.44 -10.81
CA VAL A 82 6.18 8.48 -11.78
C VAL A 82 5.04 8.11 -12.73
N VAL A 83 5.27 8.28 -14.02
CA VAL A 83 4.25 8.03 -15.05
C VAL A 83 4.52 6.69 -15.72
N ILE A 84 3.53 5.81 -15.71
CA ILE A 84 3.56 4.54 -16.46
C ILE A 84 2.65 4.63 -17.68
N PRO A 85 3.07 4.10 -18.84
CA PRO A 85 2.34 4.31 -20.10
C PRO A 85 1.04 3.51 -20.20
N LYS A 86 0.88 2.45 -19.39
CA LYS A 86 -0.29 1.55 -19.40
C LYS A 86 -0.40 0.79 -18.09
N VAL A 87 -1.57 0.19 -17.86
CA VAL A 87 -1.77 -0.74 -16.73
C VAL A 87 -0.78 -1.90 -16.84
N LEU A 88 -0.05 -2.13 -15.75
CA LEU A 88 0.91 -3.23 -15.63
C LEU A 88 0.22 -4.47 -15.04
N ASN A 89 0.83 -5.65 -15.22
CA ASN A 89 0.28 -6.90 -14.72
C ASN A 89 0.50 -7.06 -13.21
N GLY A 90 -0.17 -6.24 -12.42
CA GLY A 90 -0.19 -6.31 -10.96
C GLY A 90 0.62 -5.21 -10.27
N ALA A 91 0.35 -5.06 -8.98
CA ALA A 91 0.86 -3.96 -8.16
C ALA A 91 2.39 -4.00 -8.00
N VAL A 92 3.01 -5.20 -7.96
CA VAL A 92 4.48 -5.33 -7.84
C VAL A 92 5.22 -4.59 -8.95
N LEU A 93 4.74 -4.68 -10.20
CA LEU A 93 5.38 -3.99 -11.32
C LEU A 93 5.25 -2.47 -11.19
N THR A 94 4.10 -1.98 -10.71
CA THR A 94 3.89 -0.57 -10.42
C THR A 94 4.81 -0.08 -9.28
N CYS A 95 4.97 -0.88 -8.23
CA CYS A 95 5.90 -0.60 -7.13
C CYS A 95 7.36 -0.55 -7.62
N LEU A 96 7.76 -1.46 -8.51
CA LEU A 96 9.10 -1.48 -9.11
C LEU A 96 9.39 -0.21 -9.93
N GLU A 97 8.40 0.40 -10.58
CA GLU A 97 8.58 1.70 -11.22
C GLU A 97 8.81 2.81 -10.18
N GLY A 98 8.04 2.82 -9.09
CA GLY A 98 8.16 3.83 -8.03
C GLY A 98 9.51 3.80 -7.31
N VAL A 99 10.09 2.63 -7.02
CA VAL A 99 11.37 2.53 -6.29
C VAL A 99 12.57 3.02 -7.10
N LYS A 100 12.46 3.20 -8.41
CA LYS A 100 13.53 3.80 -9.23
C LYS A 100 13.89 5.22 -8.78
N GLU A 101 12.94 5.93 -8.18
CA GLU A 101 13.13 7.29 -7.64
C GLU A 101 13.90 7.34 -6.31
N ILE A 102 14.15 6.18 -5.67
CA ILE A 102 14.84 6.08 -4.39
C ILE A 102 16.33 5.87 -4.63
N GLN A 103 17.17 6.71 -3.98
CA GLN A 103 18.62 6.71 -4.15
C GLN A 103 19.37 6.37 -2.86
N ASP A 104 18.67 6.01 -1.79
CA ASP A 104 19.25 5.67 -0.48
C ASP A 104 18.64 4.38 0.09
N ASP A 105 19.14 3.94 1.24
CA ASP A 105 18.79 2.66 1.87
C ASP A 105 17.69 2.81 2.94
N ARG A 106 16.94 3.90 2.93
CA ARG A 106 15.84 4.10 3.87
C ARG A 106 14.71 3.12 3.65
N PRO A 107 13.94 2.85 4.72
CA PRO A 107 12.76 2.03 4.62
C PRO A 107 11.73 2.57 3.61
N ILE A 108 10.96 1.65 3.05
CA ILE A 108 9.92 1.93 2.07
C ILE A 108 8.59 1.40 2.60
N ILE A 109 7.54 2.20 2.46
CA ILE A 109 6.16 1.73 2.58
C ILE A 109 5.49 1.86 1.21
N PHE A 110 4.93 0.76 0.72
CA PHE A 110 3.90 0.81 -0.32
C PHE A 110 2.54 0.88 0.37
N ASN A 111 1.67 1.76 -0.11
CA ASN A 111 0.32 1.88 0.43
C ASN A 111 -0.69 1.98 -0.71
N ASP A 112 -1.68 1.07 -0.71
CA ASP A 112 -2.76 1.10 -1.69
C ASP A 112 -3.61 2.37 -1.51
N CYS A 113 -4.17 2.91 -2.58
CA CYS A 113 -4.84 4.22 -2.57
C CYS A 113 -6.32 4.15 -2.17
N ASP A 114 -6.85 2.99 -1.82
CA ASP A 114 -8.27 2.72 -1.66
C ASP A 114 -8.68 2.22 -0.28
N HIS A 115 -7.94 2.64 0.72
CA HIS A 115 -8.25 2.42 2.13
C HIS A 115 -7.65 3.53 3.01
N ALA A 116 -8.16 3.64 4.23
CA ALA A 116 -7.58 4.44 5.30
C ALA A 116 -7.50 3.58 6.58
N PHE A 117 -6.52 3.87 7.42
CA PHE A 117 -6.33 3.12 8.66
C PHE A 117 -5.64 3.95 9.74
N LEU A 118 -5.73 3.47 10.98
CA LEU A 118 -4.88 3.84 12.11
C LEU A 118 -4.17 2.60 12.63
N CYS A 119 -2.88 2.74 12.95
CA CYS A 119 -2.07 1.66 13.50
C CYS A 119 -1.00 2.23 14.45
N SER A 120 -1.39 2.46 15.71
CA SER A 120 -0.52 3.09 16.73
C SER A 120 0.77 2.31 16.94
N GLU A 121 0.72 0.98 16.93
CA GLU A 121 1.89 0.13 17.11
C GLU A 121 2.89 0.30 15.95
N PHE A 122 2.41 0.33 14.71
CA PHE A 122 3.24 0.55 13.54
C PHE A 122 3.84 1.96 13.49
N TYR A 123 3.07 2.99 13.86
CA TYR A 123 3.61 4.36 13.93
C TYR A 123 4.70 4.49 15.00
N ASN A 124 4.49 3.85 16.16
CA ASN A 124 5.51 3.78 17.20
C ASN A 124 6.77 3.03 16.73
N PHE A 125 6.61 1.93 15.99
CA PHE A 125 7.71 1.24 15.35
C PHE A 125 8.48 2.17 14.42
N CYS A 126 7.82 2.87 13.50
CA CYS A 126 8.45 3.80 12.56
C CYS A 126 9.14 4.99 13.22
N THR A 127 8.71 5.41 14.42
CA THR A 127 9.27 6.60 15.11
C THR A 127 10.36 6.27 16.13
N LYS A 128 10.36 5.06 16.69
CA LYS A 128 11.25 4.65 17.80
C LYS A 128 12.29 3.64 17.41
N ALA A 129 12.18 3.04 16.23
CA ALA A 129 12.91 1.84 15.91
C ALA A 129 14.37 2.08 15.53
N ASN A 130 15.23 1.19 16.03
CA ASN A 130 16.28 0.65 15.19
C ASN A 130 15.60 -0.21 14.13
N PHE A 131 15.47 0.28 12.90
CA PHE A 131 14.93 -0.48 11.76
C PHE A 131 15.74 -1.76 11.44
N ASP A 132 16.76 -2.05 12.25
CA ASP A 132 17.66 -3.18 12.05
C ASP A 132 17.06 -4.54 12.42
N ASP A 133 16.01 -4.56 13.23
CA ASP A 133 15.47 -5.80 13.80
C ASP A 133 14.52 -6.56 12.87
N ILE A 134 13.99 -5.92 11.81
CA ILE A 134 13.07 -6.54 10.87
C ILE A 134 13.38 -6.16 9.42
N ASP A 135 13.11 -7.07 8.51
CA ASP A 135 13.35 -6.88 7.07
C ASP A 135 12.08 -6.45 6.34
N GLY A 136 10.91 -6.79 6.90
CA GLY A 136 9.61 -6.43 6.35
C GLY A 136 8.52 -6.39 7.40
N ALA A 137 7.41 -5.72 7.10
CA ALA A 137 6.20 -5.81 7.88
C ALA A 137 4.94 -5.74 7.02
N LEU A 138 3.90 -6.41 7.50
CA LEU A 138 2.56 -6.37 6.95
C LEU A 138 1.61 -5.79 8.00
N LEU A 139 0.70 -4.93 7.56
CA LEU A 139 -0.39 -4.46 8.39
C LEU A 139 -1.63 -5.31 8.10
N SER A 140 -2.33 -5.73 9.16
CA SER A 140 -3.50 -6.61 9.03
C SER A 140 -4.67 -6.14 9.88
N PHE A 141 -5.85 -6.62 9.52
CA PHE A 141 -7.08 -6.46 10.27
C PHE A 141 -7.85 -7.80 10.33
N LEU A 142 -8.80 -7.92 11.23
CA LEU A 142 -9.58 -9.14 11.37
C LEU A 142 -10.64 -9.23 10.28
N SER A 143 -10.57 -10.27 9.45
CA SER A 143 -11.57 -10.60 8.44
C SER A 143 -11.45 -12.06 8.02
N ASN A 144 -12.57 -12.63 7.53
CA ASN A 144 -12.63 -13.94 6.87
C ASN A 144 -13.13 -13.84 5.41
N ASP A 145 -13.28 -12.61 4.88
CA ASP A 145 -13.77 -12.38 3.53
C ASP A 145 -12.69 -12.72 2.50
N PRO A 146 -12.88 -13.74 1.65
CA PRO A 146 -11.86 -14.23 0.72
C PRO A 146 -11.49 -13.25 -0.40
N LYS A 147 -12.09 -12.06 -0.44
CA LYS A 147 -11.68 -11.03 -1.39
C LYS A 147 -10.30 -10.42 -1.06
N TYR A 148 -9.83 -10.55 0.19
CA TYR A 148 -8.55 -10.03 0.67
C TYR A 148 -7.40 -11.03 0.52
N SER A 149 -6.19 -10.52 0.68
CA SER A 149 -5.00 -11.31 0.94
C SER A 149 -4.92 -11.62 2.43
N PHE A 150 -4.32 -12.74 2.80
CA PHE A 150 -4.19 -13.18 4.19
C PHE A 150 -2.76 -13.49 4.54
N LEU A 151 -2.40 -13.35 5.81
CA LEU A 151 -1.13 -13.78 6.37
C LEU A 151 -1.32 -14.80 7.49
N LYS A 152 -0.31 -15.64 7.71
CA LYS A 152 -0.23 -16.58 8.83
C LYS A 152 1.01 -16.26 9.66
N LEU A 153 0.90 -16.43 10.98
CA LEU A 153 2.00 -16.24 11.92
C LEU A 153 2.55 -17.57 12.40
N ASP A 154 3.85 -17.60 12.69
CA ASP A 154 4.54 -18.69 13.38
C ASP A 154 4.41 -18.56 14.92
N GLU A 155 5.05 -19.47 15.66
CA GLU A 155 5.07 -19.49 17.14
C GLU A 155 5.74 -18.26 17.75
N ASN A 156 6.57 -17.54 16.98
CA ASN A 156 7.30 -16.33 17.40
C ASN A 156 6.58 -15.04 16.96
N ASN A 157 5.33 -15.13 16.46
CA ASN A 157 4.57 -14.04 15.89
C ASN A 157 5.23 -13.36 14.67
N ASN A 158 6.05 -14.09 13.91
CA ASN A 158 6.53 -13.64 12.61
C ASN A 158 5.60 -14.14 11.50
N VAL A 159 5.53 -13.39 10.42
CA VAL A 159 4.78 -13.82 9.23
C VAL A 159 5.50 -15.01 8.59
N CYS A 160 4.81 -16.14 8.46
CA CYS A 160 5.36 -17.38 7.89
C CYS A 160 4.72 -17.79 6.55
N GLU A 161 3.62 -17.16 6.16
CA GLU A 161 2.94 -17.40 4.88
C GLU A 161 2.02 -16.24 4.51
N THR A 162 1.91 -15.94 3.23
CA THR A 162 0.86 -15.07 2.67
C THR A 162 0.15 -15.77 1.52
N VAL A 163 -1.18 -15.59 1.41
CA VAL A 163 -1.99 -16.17 0.36
C VAL A 163 -3.02 -15.16 -0.15
N GLU A 164 -3.16 -15.08 -1.48
CA GLU A 164 -4.16 -14.25 -2.13
C GLU A 164 -5.53 -14.90 -2.19
N LYS A 165 -6.58 -14.12 -1.86
CA LYS A 165 -8.00 -14.49 -2.07
C LYS A 165 -8.40 -15.83 -1.46
N LYS A 166 -7.74 -16.22 -0.37
CA LYS A 166 -8.06 -17.42 0.39
C LYS A 166 -7.76 -17.19 1.86
N ALA A 167 -8.78 -17.26 2.70
CA ALA A 167 -8.62 -17.11 4.14
C ALA A 167 -7.87 -18.32 4.72
N ILE A 168 -6.60 -18.13 5.08
CA ILE A 168 -5.75 -19.11 5.75
C ILE A 168 -5.62 -18.82 7.25
N SER A 169 -6.14 -17.70 7.70
CA SER A 169 -6.23 -17.21 9.07
C SER A 169 -7.35 -16.16 9.15
N ASP A 170 -7.50 -15.52 10.29
CA ASP A 170 -8.37 -14.35 10.50
C ASP A 170 -7.66 -13.00 10.22
N LYS A 171 -6.42 -13.01 9.74
CA LYS A 171 -5.59 -11.82 9.52
C LYS A 171 -5.53 -11.46 8.04
N ALA A 172 -6.45 -10.59 7.62
CA ALA A 172 -6.45 -10.02 6.29
C ALA A 172 -5.44 -8.86 6.17
N ILE A 173 -4.70 -8.80 5.08
CA ILE A 173 -3.70 -7.75 4.82
C ILE A 173 -4.44 -6.47 4.39
N CYS A 174 -4.12 -5.34 5.02
CA CYS A 174 -4.86 -4.11 4.80
C CYS A 174 -4.41 -3.28 3.58
N GLY A 175 -3.34 -3.70 2.87
CA GLY A 175 -2.83 -2.96 1.69
C GLY A 175 -1.71 -1.97 2.00
N ALA A 176 -1.11 -2.07 3.19
CA ALA A 176 0.10 -1.35 3.58
C ALA A 176 1.25 -2.33 3.80
N TYR A 177 2.41 -2.08 3.14
CA TYR A 177 3.50 -3.02 2.99
C TYR A 177 4.84 -2.32 3.29
N TYR A 178 5.52 -2.71 4.37
CA TYR A 178 6.81 -2.15 4.77
C TYR A 178 7.96 -3.07 4.33
N PHE A 179 9.01 -2.46 3.79
CA PHE A 179 10.30 -3.10 3.49
C PHE A 179 11.44 -2.27 4.10
N LYS A 180 12.42 -2.93 4.71
CA LYS A 180 13.57 -2.29 5.36
C LYS A 180 14.34 -1.35 4.43
N ASN A 181 14.46 -1.72 3.15
CA ASN A 181 15.07 -0.89 2.11
C ASN A 181 14.65 -1.34 0.70
N LYS A 182 15.09 -0.56 -0.29
CA LYS A 182 14.83 -0.83 -1.71
C LYS A 182 15.35 -2.19 -2.16
N ASP A 183 16.56 -2.57 -1.77
CA ASP A 183 17.21 -3.79 -2.27
C ASP A 183 16.49 -5.05 -1.79
N ILE A 184 16.02 -5.07 -0.54
CA ILE A 184 15.18 -6.16 -0.03
C ILE A 184 13.91 -6.32 -0.87
N PHE A 185 13.22 -5.22 -1.18
CA PHE A 185 12.03 -5.29 -2.04
C PHE A 185 12.38 -5.77 -3.44
N VAL A 186 13.33 -5.11 -4.12
CA VAL A 186 13.66 -5.37 -5.54
C VAL A 186 14.14 -6.79 -5.74
N ASN A 187 15.04 -7.31 -4.88
CA ASN A 187 15.57 -8.66 -5.01
C ASN A 187 14.45 -9.71 -4.86
N ASN A 188 13.64 -9.60 -3.82
CA ASN A 188 12.55 -10.55 -3.58
C ASN A 188 11.40 -10.42 -4.59
N ALA A 189 11.11 -9.22 -5.07
CA ALA A 189 10.15 -8.99 -6.15
C ALA A 189 10.61 -9.65 -7.46
N ASN A 190 11.87 -9.48 -7.84
CA ASN A 190 12.41 -10.12 -9.06
C ASN A 190 12.40 -11.66 -8.99
N GLU A 191 12.61 -12.25 -7.83
CA GLU A 191 12.45 -13.69 -7.63
C GLU A 191 10.99 -14.12 -7.72
N TYR A 192 10.10 -13.37 -7.08
CA TYR A 192 8.66 -13.61 -7.12
C TYR A 192 8.10 -13.56 -8.55
N LEU A 193 8.51 -12.59 -9.36
CA LEU A 193 8.08 -12.48 -10.75
C LEU A 193 8.40 -13.74 -11.59
N LYS A 194 9.46 -14.49 -11.25
CA LYS A 194 9.85 -15.72 -11.95
C LYS A 194 9.03 -16.94 -11.52
N THR A 195 8.44 -16.91 -10.33
CA THR A 195 7.80 -18.09 -9.70
C THR A 195 6.31 -17.91 -9.41
N CYS A 196 5.76 -16.73 -9.65
CA CYS A 196 4.37 -16.41 -9.39
C CYS A 196 3.43 -17.22 -10.27
N ASN A 197 2.43 -17.87 -9.66
CA ASN A 197 1.39 -18.64 -10.33
C ASN A 197 0.02 -17.94 -10.34
N TYR A 198 -0.07 -16.70 -9.82
CA TYR A 198 -1.29 -15.90 -9.89
C TYR A 198 -1.39 -15.19 -11.24
N SER A 199 -2.61 -14.81 -11.63
CA SER A 199 -2.86 -14.04 -12.86
C SER A 199 -2.26 -12.64 -12.85
N GLU A 200 -1.99 -12.10 -11.64
CA GLU A 200 -1.42 -10.79 -11.38
C GLU A 200 -0.32 -10.88 -10.33
N TYR A 201 0.63 -9.95 -10.34
CA TYR A 201 1.71 -9.90 -9.35
C TYR A 201 1.30 -9.05 -8.15
N PHE A 202 0.84 -9.72 -7.07
CA PHE A 202 0.43 -9.10 -5.81
C PHE A 202 1.61 -8.81 -4.89
N VAL A 203 1.62 -7.67 -4.19
CA VAL A 203 2.72 -7.29 -3.29
C VAL A 203 2.85 -8.28 -2.12
N SER A 204 1.74 -8.82 -1.60
CA SER A 204 1.74 -9.85 -0.58
C SER A 204 2.59 -11.07 -0.96
N GLY A 205 2.60 -11.46 -2.26
CA GLY A 205 3.38 -12.60 -2.75
C GLY A 205 4.91 -12.41 -2.64
N VAL A 206 5.41 -11.18 -2.65
CA VAL A 206 6.83 -10.87 -2.46
C VAL A 206 7.30 -11.35 -1.08
N TYR A 207 6.44 -11.26 -0.07
CA TYR A 207 6.77 -11.69 1.30
C TYR A 207 7.03 -13.19 1.41
N ASN A 208 6.40 -14.03 0.60
CA ASN A 208 6.71 -15.47 0.56
C ASN A 208 8.15 -15.75 0.10
N ASN A 209 8.70 -14.92 -0.79
CA ASN A 209 10.11 -15.04 -1.16
C ASN A 209 11.04 -14.53 -0.05
N MET A 210 10.66 -13.45 0.64
CA MET A 210 11.39 -12.99 1.83
C MET A 210 11.45 -14.08 2.90
N ILE A 211 10.33 -14.78 3.16
CA ILE A 211 10.25 -15.90 4.11
C ILE A 211 11.21 -17.04 3.69
N LYS A 212 11.20 -17.42 2.41
CA LYS A 212 12.13 -18.43 1.87
C LYS A 212 13.60 -18.04 2.04
N ASN A 213 13.90 -16.75 1.98
CA ASN A 213 15.23 -16.18 2.17
C ASN A 213 15.57 -15.93 3.64
N ASN A 214 14.78 -16.48 4.59
CA ASN A 214 14.94 -16.35 6.03
C ASN A 214 14.96 -14.90 6.55
N LEU A 215 14.26 -13.99 5.89
CA LEU A 215 14.10 -12.63 6.34
C LEU A 215 12.99 -12.53 7.41
N THR A 216 13.17 -11.64 8.37
CA THR A 216 12.23 -11.45 9.48
C THR A 216 11.10 -10.48 9.09
N ILE A 217 9.86 -10.97 9.14
CA ILE A 217 8.68 -10.18 8.78
C ILE A 217 7.73 -10.12 9.98
N LYS A 218 7.39 -8.91 10.41
CA LYS A 218 6.43 -8.68 11.50
C LYS A 218 5.03 -8.38 10.96
N ASN A 219 4.04 -8.63 11.80
CA ASN A 219 2.68 -8.21 11.58
C ASN A 219 2.28 -7.15 12.61
N PHE A 220 1.64 -6.07 12.13
CA PHE A 220 0.98 -5.08 12.97
C PHE A 220 -0.51 -5.13 12.70
N VAL A 221 -1.31 -5.31 13.75
CA VAL A 221 -2.77 -5.26 13.63
C VAL A 221 -3.21 -3.81 13.70
N VAL A 222 -3.94 -3.34 12.69
CA VAL A 222 -4.43 -1.96 12.66
C VAL A 222 -5.52 -1.73 13.72
N ASP A 223 -5.50 -0.56 14.36
CA ASP A 223 -6.53 -0.17 15.33
C ASP A 223 -7.88 0.05 14.64
N ILE A 224 -7.85 0.66 13.46
CA ILE A 224 -9.01 0.91 12.60
C ILE A 224 -8.59 0.63 11.14
N HIS A 225 -9.43 -0.09 10.39
CA HIS A 225 -9.32 -0.25 8.95
C HIS A 225 -10.61 0.15 8.27
N LEU A 226 -10.53 1.03 7.30
CA LEU A 226 -11.64 1.53 6.52
C LEU A 226 -11.35 1.34 5.03
N PRO A 227 -11.78 0.22 4.43
CA PRO A 227 -11.63 -0.01 2.99
C PRO A 227 -12.68 0.82 2.22
N PHE A 228 -12.29 1.28 1.03
CA PHE A 228 -13.16 1.93 0.04
C PHE A 228 -12.76 1.57 -1.39
N GLY A 229 -12.26 0.36 -1.58
CA GLY A 229 -11.77 -0.18 -2.86
C GLY A 229 -12.85 -0.75 -3.78
N THR A 230 -14.09 -0.82 -3.29
CA THR A 230 -15.28 -1.23 -4.06
C THR A 230 -16.41 -0.23 -3.85
N PRO A 231 -17.40 -0.14 -4.77
CA PRO A 231 -18.56 0.74 -4.56
C PRO A 231 -19.31 0.51 -3.24
N ASP A 232 -19.48 -0.75 -2.82
CA ASP A 232 -20.15 -1.09 -1.57
C ASP A 232 -19.33 -0.62 -0.34
N GLU A 233 -18.01 -0.82 -0.37
CA GLU A 233 -17.12 -0.31 0.68
C GLU A 233 -17.11 1.21 0.73
N TYR A 234 -17.13 1.86 -0.43
CA TYR A 234 -17.22 3.33 -0.53
C TYR A 234 -18.49 3.86 0.14
N GLU A 235 -19.64 3.24 -0.11
CA GLU A 235 -20.91 3.64 0.50
C GLU A 235 -20.88 3.53 2.03
N VAL A 236 -20.20 2.51 2.57
CA VAL A 236 -20.01 2.35 4.03
C VAL A 236 -19.00 3.36 4.57
N ALA A 237 -17.92 3.59 3.84
CA ALA A 237 -16.81 4.41 4.30
C ALA A 237 -17.11 5.92 4.36
N LYS A 238 -17.93 6.45 3.44
CA LYS A 238 -18.11 7.90 3.24
C LYS A 238 -18.59 8.66 4.50
N ASP A 239 -19.27 7.97 5.42
CA ASP A 239 -19.82 8.56 6.65
C ASP A 239 -18.93 8.31 7.89
N SER A 240 -17.71 7.78 7.72
CA SER A 240 -16.82 7.43 8.82
C SER A 240 -16.18 8.65 9.47
N ASP A 241 -16.13 8.66 10.81
CA ASP A 241 -15.44 9.68 11.59
C ASP A 241 -13.91 9.61 11.48
N LEU A 242 -13.35 8.49 10.98
CA LEU A 242 -11.90 8.34 10.76
C LEU A 242 -11.33 9.46 9.88
N PHE A 243 -12.08 9.95 8.91
CA PHE A 243 -11.64 11.04 8.04
C PHE A 243 -11.44 12.36 8.78
N LYS A 244 -12.18 12.61 9.88
CA LYS A 244 -11.94 13.78 10.74
C LYS A 244 -10.62 13.68 11.48
N GLU A 245 -10.27 12.46 11.89
CA GLU A 245 -9.00 12.21 12.55
C GLU A 245 -7.80 12.31 11.60
N LEU A 246 -7.98 11.99 10.32
CA LEU A 246 -6.92 12.07 9.31
C LEU A 246 -6.71 13.48 8.73
N LEU A 247 -7.60 14.44 8.97
CA LEU A 247 -7.42 15.85 8.63
C LEU A 247 -6.39 16.52 9.56
#